data_8f48b4fb285bd7d05a7fa8e8561ca106
#
_entry.id   8f48b4fb285bd7d05a7fa8e8561ca106
#
_cell.length_a   1.000
_cell.length_b   1.000
_cell.length_c   1.000
_cell.angle_alpha   90.00
_cell.angle_beta   90.00
_cell.angle_gamma   90.00
#
_symmetry.space_group_name_H-M   'P 1'
#
loop_
_entity.id
_entity.type
_entity.pdbx_description
1 polymer ?
#
loop_
_entity_poly.entity_id
_entity_poly.type
_entity_poly.pdbx_seq_one_letter_code
_entity_poly.pdbx_strand_id
1 'polypeptide(L)'
;MSKQSESVESTGTEILQESQQSTASSDAVSRRSDPWATLTAHERLLLGGDPAFDLRQVAQRAGTGLDLAQRFWQAMGFADVDLDAVRFTERDVEALCGVADLIDEHDDGAPSPSAPGGGLAASSVLELLRAQSYTMDRLVLWQFETLVADICDRFGLDDTSARLVALDHIDEMVSSLERQLSYVWRRHLAALLGRTEAEVAKRGREEAGPDLFPLSRCLGFVDIVSFTQRAQTMGRMELSTMLDDFETTARNVVTSRGARVVKTIGDAVMYIADDLSTAADVVTAMVAELQAGPDMLLVRASLVQGRVVSRSGDVFGPPGNLAS
;
A
#
# COMPACT_ATOMS: atom_id res chain seq x y z
N MET A 1 -54.95 -48.45 38.07
CA MET A 1 -55.16 -47.45 37.01
C MET A 1 -54.38 -46.17 37.39
N SER A 2 -53.03 -46.18 37.20
CA SER A 2 -52.26 -44.97 37.38
C SER A 2 -50.78 -45.21 36.89
N LYS A 3 -50.61 -45.38 35.59
CA LYS A 3 -49.24 -45.43 34.95
C LYS A 3 -49.23 -45.01 33.45
N GLN A 4 -50.31 -44.39 32.95
CA GLN A 4 -50.39 -43.99 31.53
C GLN A 4 -50.44 -42.49 31.28
N SER A 5 -50.44 -41.61 32.33
CA SER A 5 -50.48 -40.14 32.19
C SER A 5 -49.10 -39.44 32.23
N GLU A 6 -48.06 -40.07 32.71
CA GLU A 6 -46.70 -39.47 32.78
C GLU A 6 -45.88 -39.58 31.49
N SER A 7 -46.23 -40.51 30.57
CA SER A 7 -45.51 -40.71 29.32
C SER A 7 -45.85 -39.72 28.20
N VAL A 8 -46.97 -39.01 28.30
CA VAL A 8 -47.46 -38.09 27.24
C VAL A 8 -46.94 -36.66 27.44
N GLU A 9 -46.70 -36.23 28.69
CA GLU A 9 -46.14 -34.88 28.97
C GLU A 9 -44.63 -34.79 28.68
N SER A 10 -43.87 -35.87 28.86
CA SER A 10 -42.42 -35.89 28.54
C SER A 10 -42.15 -35.73 27.06
N THR A 11 -42.95 -36.38 26.19
CA THR A 11 -42.75 -36.32 24.74
C THR A 11 -43.14 -34.95 24.12
N GLY A 12 -44.12 -34.25 24.75
CA GLY A 12 -44.52 -32.91 24.31
C GLY A 12 -43.48 -31.86 24.57
N THR A 13 -42.75 -31.97 25.70
CA THR A 13 -41.71 -30.99 26.07
C THR A 13 -40.42 -31.16 25.25
N GLU A 14 -40.05 -32.39 24.89
CA GLU A 14 -38.91 -32.64 24.01
C GLU A 14 -39.16 -32.16 22.56
N ILE A 15 -40.36 -32.39 22.04
CA ILE A 15 -40.72 -31.89 20.68
C ILE A 15 -40.74 -30.35 20.62
N LEU A 16 -41.17 -29.69 21.68
CA LEU A 16 -41.14 -28.20 21.74
C LEU A 16 -39.74 -27.66 21.93
N GLN A 17 -38.83 -28.35 22.63
CA GLN A 17 -37.42 -27.95 22.74
C GLN A 17 -36.65 -28.19 21.43
N GLU A 18 -36.89 -29.30 20.71
CA GLU A 18 -36.29 -29.52 19.38
C GLU A 18 -36.82 -28.52 18.34
N SER A 19 -38.10 -28.16 18.39
CA SER A 19 -38.65 -27.11 17.52
C SER A 19 -38.08 -25.74 17.79
N GLN A 20 -37.83 -25.37 19.06
CA GLN A 20 -37.20 -24.10 19.42
C GLN A 20 -35.69 -24.06 19.09
N GLN A 21 -34.98 -25.16 19.20
CA GLN A 21 -33.58 -25.27 18.77
C GLN A 21 -33.47 -25.25 17.25
N SER A 22 -34.41 -25.84 16.51
CA SER A 22 -34.44 -25.83 15.05
C SER A 22 -34.77 -24.43 14.50
N THR A 23 -35.68 -23.66 15.14
CA THR A 23 -35.97 -22.28 14.75
C THR A 23 -34.84 -21.33 15.12
N ALA A 24 -34.19 -21.51 16.27
CA ALA A 24 -33.01 -20.71 16.66
C ALA A 24 -31.80 -20.98 15.73
N SER A 25 -31.62 -22.24 15.28
CA SER A 25 -30.58 -22.59 14.31
C SER A 25 -30.89 -22.07 12.91
N SER A 26 -32.18 -22.05 12.49
CA SER A 26 -32.63 -21.49 11.23
C SER A 26 -32.50 -19.97 11.20
N ASP A 27 -32.81 -19.28 12.32
CA ASP A 27 -32.62 -17.84 12.45
C ASP A 27 -31.14 -17.44 12.54
N ALA A 28 -30.29 -18.26 13.10
CA ALA A 28 -28.84 -18.05 13.11
C ALA A 28 -28.22 -18.28 11.72
N VAL A 29 -28.75 -19.17 10.93
CA VAL A 29 -28.32 -19.41 9.52
C VAL A 29 -28.93 -18.35 8.59
N SER A 30 -30.11 -17.81 8.90
CA SER A 30 -30.75 -16.71 8.13
C SER A 30 -30.13 -15.34 8.40
N ARG A 31 -29.30 -15.20 9.43
CA ARG A 31 -28.43 -14.01 9.67
C ARG A 31 -27.08 -14.10 8.95
N ARG A 32 -26.91 -15.01 8.00
CA ARG A 32 -25.89 -14.84 6.98
C ARG A 32 -26.31 -13.66 6.13
N SER A 33 -25.84 -12.53 6.58
CA SER A 33 -25.97 -11.19 6.01
C SER A 33 -25.96 -11.28 4.49
N ASP A 34 -26.93 -10.62 3.88
CA ASP A 34 -26.89 -10.27 2.47
C ASP A 34 -25.46 -9.78 2.16
N PRO A 35 -24.73 -10.39 1.21
CA PRO A 35 -23.39 -9.98 0.88
C PRO A 35 -23.28 -8.48 0.58
N TRP A 36 -24.33 -7.89 0.03
CA TRP A 36 -24.43 -6.45 -0.21
C TRP A 36 -24.60 -5.63 1.08
N ALA A 37 -25.28 -6.15 2.09
CA ALA A 37 -25.40 -5.48 3.39
C ALA A 37 -24.05 -5.46 4.13
N THR A 38 -23.24 -6.50 4.00
CA THR A 38 -21.89 -6.57 4.56
C THR A 38 -20.97 -5.58 3.87
N LEU A 39 -20.97 -5.51 2.54
CA LEU A 39 -20.19 -4.54 1.77
C LEU A 39 -20.53 -3.11 2.19
N THR A 40 -21.82 -2.78 2.27
CA THR A 40 -22.27 -1.46 2.73
C THR A 40 -21.82 -1.13 4.15
N ALA A 41 -21.71 -2.13 5.05
CA ALA A 41 -21.21 -1.92 6.40
C ALA A 41 -19.71 -1.56 6.42
N HIS A 42 -18.88 -2.26 5.63
CA HIS A 42 -17.45 -1.95 5.48
C HIS A 42 -17.23 -0.57 4.83
N GLU A 43 -18.00 -0.22 3.80
CA GLU A 43 -17.95 1.10 3.18
C GLU A 43 -18.28 2.21 4.20
N ARG A 44 -19.34 2.05 5.00
CA ARG A 44 -19.68 2.99 6.07
C ARG A 44 -18.57 3.17 7.09
N LEU A 45 -17.94 2.07 7.49
CA LEU A 45 -16.83 2.12 8.42
C LEU A 45 -15.64 2.90 7.84
N LEU A 46 -15.23 2.54 6.62
CA LEU A 46 -14.04 3.09 5.97
C LEU A 46 -14.26 4.55 5.54
N LEU A 47 -15.44 4.87 4.99
CA LEU A 47 -15.77 6.19 4.49
C LEU A 47 -16.51 7.08 5.49
N GLY A 48 -16.72 6.59 6.72
CA GLY A 48 -17.19 7.40 7.85
C GLY A 48 -18.69 7.67 7.89
N GLY A 49 -19.50 6.88 7.16
CA GLY A 49 -20.96 7.00 7.18
C GLY A 49 -21.63 6.60 5.88
N ASP A 50 -22.93 6.81 5.83
CA ASP A 50 -23.71 6.60 4.61
C ASP A 50 -23.41 7.70 3.58
N PRO A 51 -23.43 7.36 2.28
CA PRO A 51 -23.36 8.35 1.22
C PRO A 51 -24.46 9.40 1.37
N ALA A 52 -24.08 10.67 1.35
CA ALA A 52 -24.99 11.80 1.59
C ALA A 52 -24.90 12.89 0.51
N PHE A 53 -23.86 12.87 -0.31
CA PHE A 53 -23.57 13.93 -1.26
C PHE A 53 -23.34 13.39 -2.67
N ASP A 54 -23.73 14.18 -3.66
CA ASP A 54 -23.27 14.08 -5.04
C ASP A 54 -21.95 14.87 -5.22
N LEU A 55 -21.28 14.72 -6.36
CA LEU A 55 -19.99 15.38 -6.59
C LEU A 55 -20.08 16.91 -6.61
N ARG A 56 -21.20 17.48 -7.04
CA ARG A 56 -21.42 18.94 -7.05
C ARG A 56 -21.51 19.48 -5.63
N GLN A 57 -22.21 18.75 -4.76
CA GLN A 57 -22.33 19.09 -3.35
C GLN A 57 -21.01 18.99 -2.62
N VAL A 58 -20.19 17.95 -2.92
CA VAL A 58 -18.83 17.81 -2.38
C VAL A 58 -17.98 19.00 -2.81
N ALA A 59 -17.94 19.35 -4.10
CA ALA A 59 -17.17 20.48 -4.59
C ALA A 59 -17.60 21.80 -3.93
N GLN A 60 -18.92 22.04 -3.83
CA GLN A 60 -19.48 23.23 -3.19
C GLN A 60 -19.11 23.31 -1.70
N ARG A 61 -19.22 22.20 -0.95
CA ARG A 61 -18.89 22.16 0.48
C ARG A 61 -17.41 22.33 0.74
N ALA A 62 -16.57 21.78 -0.13
CA ALA A 62 -15.12 21.96 -0.08
C ALA A 62 -14.65 23.33 -0.58
N GLY A 63 -15.56 24.19 -1.04
CA GLY A 63 -15.19 25.52 -1.56
C GLY A 63 -14.40 25.48 -2.86
N THR A 64 -14.49 24.39 -3.64
CA THR A 64 -13.69 24.19 -4.87
C THR A 64 -14.57 24.19 -6.12
N GLY A 65 -13.91 24.31 -7.29
CA GLY A 65 -14.57 24.12 -8.58
C GLY A 65 -14.85 22.64 -8.87
N LEU A 66 -15.94 22.37 -9.60
CA LEU A 66 -16.32 21.01 -10.01
C LEU A 66 -15.21 20.31 -10.82
N ASP A 67 -14.48 21.06 -11.66
CA ASP A 67 -13.34 20.53 -12.44
C ASP A 67 -12.24 19.96 -11.52
N LEU A 68 -11.86 20.69 -10.45
CA LEU A 68 -10.89 20.19 -9.49
C LEU A 68 -11.39 18.92 -8.78
N ALA A 69 -12.67 18.89 -8.37
CA ALA A 69 -13.27 17.73 -7.75
C ALA A 69 -13.24 16.50 -8.68
N GLN A 70 -13.61 16.65 -9.95
CA GLN A 70 -13.52 15.57 -10.94
C GLN A 70 -12.08 15.06 -11.13
N ARG A 71 -11.13 15.98 -11.29
CA ARG A 71 -9.71 15.64 -11.46
C ARG A 71 -9.11 15.00 -10.21
N PHE A 72 -9.59 15.35 -9.02
CA PHE A 72 -9.22 14.72 -7.77
C PHE A 72 -9.56 13.23 -7.76
N TRP A 73 -10.83 12.87 -8.05
CA TRP A 73 -11.26 11.47 -8.12
C TRP A 73 -10.57 10.69 -9.24
N GLN A 74 -10.42 11.31 -10.42
CA GLN A 74 -9.67 10.72 -11.53
C GLN A 74 -8.20 10.45 -11.17
N ALA A 75 -7.57 11.36 -10.43
CA ALA A 75 -6.19 11.20 -9.98
C ALA A 75 -6.04 10.04 -8.98
N MET A 76 -7.08 9.76 -8.19
CA MET A 76 -7.13 8.61 -7.30
C MET A 76 -7.51 7.27 -7.98
N GLY A 77 -7.81 7.29 -9.29
CA GLY A 77 -8.18 6.07 -10.02
C GLY A 77 -9.69 5.79 -10.09
N PHE A 78 -10.53 6.68 -9.56
CA PHE A 78 -11.98 6.57 -9.60
C PHE A 78 -12.55 7.42 -10.76
N ALA A 79 -12.29 6.99 -11.99
CA ALA A 79 -12.54 7.80 -13.18
C ALA A 79 -14.02 7.95 -13.54
N ASP A 80 -14.85 6.98 -13.17
CA ASP A 80 -16.27 6.89 -13.56
C ASP A 80 -17.16 7.46 -12.45
N VAL A 81 -17.11 8.80 -12.30
CA VAL A 81 -17.92 9.50 -11.31
C VAL A 81 -19.13 10.14 -11.99
N ASP A 82 -20.30 9.53 -11.77
CA ASP A 82 -21.57 10.17 -12.10
C ASP A 82 -21.75 11.41 -11.20
N LEU A 83 -21.92 12.57 -11.83
CA LEU A 83 -21.99 13.87 -11.15
C LEU A 83 -23.19 14.02 -10.21
N ASP A 84 -24.27 13.31 -10.52
CA ASP A 84 -25.57 13.44 -9.85
C ASP A 84 -25.84 12.23 -8.91
N ALA A 85 -24.96 11.23 -8.89
CA ALA A 85 -25.10 10.08 -8.01
C ALA A 85 -24.65 10.41 -6.58
N VAL A 86 -25.53 10.15 -5.61
CA VAL A 86 -25.20 10.29 -4.18
C VAL A 86 -24.31 9.13 -3.76
N ARG A 87 -23.00 9.38 -3.65
CA ARG A 87 -21.95 8.37 -3.36
C ARG A 87 -20.92 8.82 -2.34
N PHE A 88 -20.92 10.09 -1.97
CA PHE A 88 -19.87 10.70 -1.18
C PHE A 88 -20.32 10.96 0.26
N THR A 89 -19.37 10.91 1.17
CA THR A 89 -19.56 11.12 2.60
C THR A 89 -18.91 12.44 3.05
N GLU A 90 -19.00 12.77 4.33
CA GLU A 90 -18.29 13.93 4.89
C GLU A 90 -16.76 13.78 4.82
N ARG A 91 -16.23 12.55 4.91
CA ARG A 91 -14.77 12.29 4.73
C ARG A 91 -14.27 12.64 3.34
N ASP A 92 -15.11 12.44 2.33
CA ASP A 92 -14.77 12.84 0.96
C ASP A 92 -14.71 14.37 0.82
N VAL A 93 -15.59 15.09 1.50
CA VAL A 93 -15.52 16.56 1.59
C VAL A 93 -14.25 16.98 2.28
N GLU A 94 -13.93 16.42 3.44
CA GLU A 94 -12.69 16.70 4.19
C GLU A 94 -11.43 16.41 3.36
N ALA A 95 -11.43 15.30 2.61
CA ALA A 95 -10.32 14.96 1.74
C ALA A 95 -10.11 15.98 0.62
N LEU A 96 -11.18 16.45 -0.01
CA LEU A 96 -11.09 17.47 -1.05
C LEU A 96 -10.71 18.83 -0.48
N CYS A 97 -11.19 19.21 0.72
CA CYS A 97 -10.72 20.40 1.44
C CYS A 97 -9.22 20.36 1.67
N GLY A 98 -8.70 19.22 2.19
CA GLY A 98 -7.26 19.05 2.42
C GLY A 98 -6.41 19.15 1.16
N VAL A 99 -6.96 18.80 0.00
CA VAL A 99 -6.30 19.02 -1.29
C VAL A 99 -6.36 20.47 -1.71
N ALA A 100 -7.48 21.15 -1.53
CA ALA A 100 -7.62 22.57 -1.82
C ALA A 100 -6.64 23.43 -0.98
N ASP A 101 -6.46 23.08 0.30
CA ASP A 101 -5.51 23.75 1.20
C ASP A 101 -4.04 23.62 0.76
N LEU A 102 -3.71 22.62 -0.06
CA LEU A 102 -2.36 22.45 -0.62
C LEU A 102 -2.13 23.28 -1.88
N ILE A 103 -3.19 23.76 -2.53
CA ILE A 103 -3.12 24.48 -3.79
C ILE A 103 -2.95 25.98 -3.53
N ASP A 104 -2.04 26.63 -4.25
CA ASP A 104 -1.92 28.08 -4.24
C ASP A 104 -3.14 28.71 -4.95
N GLU A 105 -3.91 29.53 -4.25
CA GLU A 105 -5.08 30.23 -4.80
C GLU A 105 -4.73 31.22 -5.94
N HIS A 106 -3.45 31.54 -6.11
CA HIS A 106 -2.98 32.50 -7.12
C HIS A 106 -2.34 31.84 -8.35
N ASP A 107 -2.54 30.51 -8.53
CA ASP A 107 -2.00 29.80 -9.70
C ASP A 107 -2.85 30.07 -10.96
N ASP A 108 -2.80 31.29 -11.45
CA ASP A 108 -3.33 31.70 -12.77
C ASP A 108 -2.43 31.21 -13.94
N GLY A 109 -1.50 30.27 -13.68
CA GLY A 109 -0.55 29.76 -14.67
C GLY A 109 0.61 30.71 -14.99
N ALA A 110 0.70 31.88 -14.34
CA ALA A 110 1.87 32.73 -14.38
C ALA A 110 2.80 32.39 -13.19
N PRO A 111 4.13 32.30 -13.41
CA PRO A 111 5.06 32.14 -12.29
C PRO A 111 4.98 33.38 -11.42
N SER A 112 4.15 33.31 -10.37
CA SER A 112 4.14 34.31 -9.32
C SER A 112 5.42 34.12 -8.48
N PRO A 113 6.20 35.18 -8.17
CA PRO A 113 7.29 35.13 -7.21
C PRO A 113 6.70 35.10 -5.79
N SER A 114 5.67 34.30 -5.54
CA SER A 114 5.10 34.08 -4.22
C SER A 114 6.20 33.57 -3.30
N ALA A 115 6.23 34.06 -2.09
CA ALA A 115 7.24 33.72 -1.09
C ALA A 115 7.45 32.23 -0.99
N PRO A 116 8.68 31.72 -0.70
CA PRO A 116 8.92 30.32 -0.42
C PRO A 116 8.03 29.88 0.75
N GLY A 117 6.95 29.15 0.48
CA GLY A 117 5.93 28.75 1.47
C GLY A 117 4.48 28.94 1.00
N GLY A 118 4.25 29.44 -0.23
CA GLY A 118 2.95 29.36 -0.90
C GLY A 118 2.57 27.93 -1.23
N GLY A 119 1.28 27.69 -1.53
CA GLY A 119 0.77 26.39 -1.93
C GLY A 119 1.45 25.85 -3.19
N LEU A 120 1.06 24.66 -3.60
CA LEU A 120 1.54 23.99 -4.82
C LEU A 120 0.62 24.31 -5.99
N ALA A 121 1.14 24.26 -7.21
CA ALA A 121 0.30 24.25 -8.40
C ALA A 121 -0.68 23.07 -8.37
N ALA A 122 -1.91 23.28 -8.81
CA ALA A 122 -2.94 22.22 -8.84
C ALA A 122 -2.48 20.96 -9.60
N SER A 123 -1.72 21.15 -10.69
CA SER A 123 -1.12 20.02 -11.44
C SER A 123 -0.17 19.19 -10.60
N SER A 124 0.65 19.82 -9.75
CA SER A 124 1.61 19.16 -8.85
C SER A 124 0.89 18.39 -7.75
N VAL A 125 -0.16 18.97 -7.16
CA VAL A 125 -0.98 18.27 -6.15
C VAL A 125 -1.66 17.04 -6.74
N LEU A 126 -2.21 17.14 -7.95
CA LEU A 126 -2.81 16.00 -8.65
C LEU A 126 -1.78 14.94 -9.05
N GLU A 127 -0.54 15.32 -9.33
CA GLU A 127 0.55 14.35 -9.57
C GLU A 127 0.94 13.61 -8.28
N LEU A 128 1.01 14.30 -7.15
CA LEU A 128 1.19 13.67 -5.83
C LEU A 128 0.08 12.69 -5.50
N LEU A 129 -1.17 13.05 -5.76
CA LEU A 129 -2.33 12.17 -5.53
C LEU A 129 -2.27 10.90 -6.39
N ARG A 130 -1.91 11.01 -7.68
CA ARG A 130 -1.74 9.84 -8.55
C ARG A 130 -0.67 8.89 -8.01
N ALA A 131 0.48 9.42 -7.60
CA ALA A 131 1.56 8.62 -7.03
C ALA A 131 1.12 7.94 -5.72
N GLN A 132 0.39 8.66 -4.87
CA GLN A 132 -0.18 8.18 -3.63
C GLN A 132 -1.18 7.05 -3.87
N SER A 133 -2.15 7.28 -4.76
CA SER A 133 -3.18 6.30 -5.10
C SER A 133 -2.59 5.01 -5.66
N TYR A 134 -1.68 5.11 -6.63
CA TYR A 134 -0.99 3.96 -7.19
C TYR A 134 -0.25 3.13 -6.12
N THR A 135 0.36 3.80 -5.15
CA THR A 135 1.06 3.13 -4.06
C THR A 135 0.08 2.49 -3.07
N MET A 136 -1.01 3.20 -2.74
CA MET A 136 -2.02 2.72 -1.81
C MET A 136 -2.80 1.53 -2.34
N ASP A 137 -3.19 1.52 -3.62
CA ASP A 137 -3.86 0.39 -4.25
C ASP A 137 -3.07 -0.91 -4.05
N ARG A 138 -1.77 -0.89 -4.33
CA ARG A 138 -0.88 -2.03 -4.12
C ARG A 138 -0.69 -2.39 -2.65
N LEU A 139 -0.57 -1.37 -1.78
CA LEU A 139 -0.38 -1.58 -0.35
C LEU A 139 -1.60 -2.24 0.29
N VAL A 140 -2.80 -1.76 -0.03
CA VAL A 140 -4.05 -2.31 0.50
C VAL A 140 -4.24 -3.75 0.06
N LEU A 141 -3.99 -4.05 -1.23
CA LEU A 141 -4.03 -5.41 -1.73
C LEU A 141 -3.05 -6.32 -0.97
N TRP A 142 -1.80 -5.89 -0.82
CA TRP A 142 -0.78 -6.67 -0.11
C TRP A 142 -1.13 -6.88 1.37
N GLN A 143 -1.62 -5.86 2.07
CA GLN A 143 -2.06 -5.98 3.46
C GLN A 143 -3.18 -7.00 3.62
N PHE A 144 -4.17 -6.97 2.73
CA PHE A 144 -5.29 -7.90 2.76
C PHE A 144 -4.84 -9.34 2.44
N GLU A 145 -4.00 -9.54 1.41
CA GLU A 145 -3.44 -10.86 1.08
C GLU A 145 -2.58 -11.43 2.23
N THR A 146 -1.80 -10.59 2.91
CA THR A 146 -1.01 -11.02 4.07
C THR A 146 -1.91 -11.47 5.23
N LEU A 147 -3.01 -10.76 5.48
CA LEU A 147 -4.00 -11.15 6.49
C LEU A 147 -4.64 -12.50 6.14
N VAL A 148 -5.04 -12.69 4.89
CA VAL A 148 -5.62 -13.96 4.41
C VAL A 148 -4.63 -15.11 4.57
N ALA A 149 -3.37 -14.90 4.20
CA ALA A 149 -2.31 -15.91 4.35
C ALA A 149 -2.10 -16.31 5.82
N ASP A 150 -2.00 -15.32 6.74
CA ASP A 150 -1.86 -15.58 8.18
C ASP A 150 -3.04 -16.38 8.74
N ILE A 151 -4.27 -16.09 8.29
CA ILE A 151 -5.47 -16.83 8.68
C ILE A 151 -5.45 -18.26 8.15
N CYS A 152 -5.07 -18.45 6.86
CA CYS A 152 -4.88 -19.79 6.30
C CYS A 152 -3.92 -20.62 7.15
N ASP A 153 -2.77 -20.08 7.46
CA ASP A 153 -1.70 -20.79 8.17
C ASP A 153 -2.07 -21.10 9.63
N ARG A 154 -2.66 -20.14 10.34
CA ARG A 154 -3.03 -20.34 11.75
C ARG A 154 -4.17 -21.30 11.96
N PHE A 155 -5.17 -21.26 11.08
CA PHE A 155 -6.41 -22.00 11.29
C PHE A 155 -6.56 -23.20 10.34
N GLY A 156 -5.61 -23.41 9.42
CA GLY A 156 -5.67 -24.49 8.43
C GLY A 156 -6.86 -24.36 7.47
N LEU A 157 -7.26 -23.12 7.17
CA LEU A 157 -8.39 -22.83 6.29
C LEU A 157 -7.96 -22.77 4.82
N ASP A 158 -8.91 -23.07 3.94
CA ASP A 158 -8.74 -22.75 2.51
C ASP A 158 -8.84 -21.24 2.26
N ASP A 159 -8.32 -20.78 1.13
CA ASP A 159 -8.24 -19.36 0.76
C ASP A 159 -9.62 -18.65 0.82
N THR A 160 -10.68 -19.30 0.36
CA THR A 160 -12.03 -18.71 0.36
C THR A 160 -12.56 -18.52 1.77
N SER A 161 -12.40 -19.53 2.62
CA SER A 161 -12.82 -19.49 4.01
C SER A 161 -12.03 -18.44 4.79
N ALA A 162 -10.71 -18.36 4.56
CA ALA A 162 -9.84 -17.34 5.17
C ALA A 162 -10.21 -15.93 4.76
N ARG A 163 -10.58 -15.68 3.50
CA ARG A 163 -11.08 -14.38 3.04
C ARG A 163 -12.36 -13.96 3.74
N LEU A 164 -13.29 -14.89 3.95
CA LEU A 164 -14.51 -14.59 4.70
C LEU A 164 -14.21 -14.19 6.15
N VAL A 165 -13.30 -14.91 6.81
CA VAL A 165 -12.84 -14.56 8.15
C VAL A 165 -12.13 -13.21 8.18
N ALA A 166 -11.29 -12.93 7.18
CA ALA A 166 -10.61 -11.64 7.05
C ALA A 166 -11.61 -10.48 6.92
N LEU A 167 -12.65 -10.63 6.10
CA LEU A 167 -13.71 -9.64 5.96
C LEU A 167 -14.46 -9.40 7.27
N ASP A 168 -14.77 -10.45 8.03
CA ASP A 168 -15.48 -10.31 9.31
C ASP A 168 -14.65 -9.60 10.40
N HIS A 169 -13.31 -9.60 10.29
CA HIS A 169 -12.42 -9.05 11.30
C HIS A 169 -11.66 -7.79 10.87
N ILE A 170 -11.85 -7.32 9.64
CA ILE A 170 -11.11 -6.16 9.11
C ILE A 170 -11.35 -4.90 9.96
N ASP A 171 -12.53 -4.74 10.51
CA ASP A 171 -12.95 -3.61 11.33
C ASP A 171 -12.03 -3.41 12.55
N GLU A 172 -11.61 -4.51 13.17
CA GLU A 172 -10.72 -4.48 14.34
C GLU A 172 -9.31 -4.01 13.99
N MET A 173 -8.91 -4.17 12.73
CA MET A 173 -7.55 -3.91 12.26
C MET A 173 -7.37 -2.53 11.62
N VAL A 174 -8.43 -1.97 10.99
CA VAL A 174 -8.37 -0.72 10.21
C VAL A 174 -7.65 0.40 10.96
N SER A 175 -8.09 0.73 12.17
CA SER A 175 -7.48 1.81 12.96
C SER A 175 -6.00 1.57 13.30
N SER A 176 -5.57 0.32 13.40
CA SER A 176 -4.17 -0.02 13.66
C SER A 176 -3.35 0.11 12.39
N LEU A 177 -3.87 -0.32 11.25
CA LEU A 177 -3.23 -0.16 9.95
C LEU A 177 -3.07 1.32 9.58
N GLU A 178 -4.09 2.16 9.79
CA GLU A 178 -4.03 3.61 9.58
C GLU A 178 -2.94 4.27 10.43
N ARG A 179 -2.87 3.95 11.72
CA ARG A 179 -1.82 4.47 12.61
C ARG A 179 -0.43 4.05 12.18
N GLN A 180 -0.26 2.78 11.78
CA GLN A 180 1.00 2.26 11.26
C GLN A 180 1.40 2.97 9.97
N LEU A 181 0.47 3.14 9.04
CA LEU A 181 0.70 3.84 7.77
C LEU A 181 1.20 5.26 8.01
N SER A 182 0.50 6.02 8.86
CA SER A 182 0.90 7.39 9.22
C SER A 182 2.29 7.43 9.86
N TYR A 183 2.61 6.47 10.76
CA TYR A 183 3.92 6.41 11.41
C TYR A 183 5.04 6.07 10.42
N VAL A 184 4.85 5.06 9.59
CA VAL A 184 5.83 4.64 8.58
C VAL A 184 6.12 5.77 7.60
N TRP A 185 5.08 6.44 7.11
CA TRP A 185 5.24 7.60 6.24
C TRP A 185 6.08 8.70 6.90
N ARG A 186 5.78 9.07 8.17
CA ARG A 186 6.54 10.07 8.92
C ARG A 186 8.01 9.67 9.10
N ARG A 187 8.28 8.39 9.37
CA ARG A 187 9.66 7.88 9.53
C ARG A 187 10.45 7.96 8.23
N HIS A 188 9.84 7.59 7.10
CA HIS A 188 10.48 7.71 5.80
C HIS A 188 10.71 9.16 5.38
N LEU A 189 9.75 10.04 5.64
CA LEU A 189 9.89 11.47 5.36
C LEU A 189 11.03 12.09 6.20
N ALA A 190 11.08 11.82 7.50
CA ALA A 190 12.16 12.29 8.38
C ALA A 190 13.54 11.80 7.91
N ALA A 191 13.65 10.53 7.50
CA ALA A 191 14.90 9.99 6.96
C ALA A 191 15.30 10.65 5.62
N LEU A 192 14.32 10.97 4.76
CA LEU A 192 14.57 11.68 3.51
C LEU A 192 15.07 13.10 3.77
N LEU A 193 14.39 13.85 4.65
CA LEU A 193 14.78 15.22 5.01
C LEU A 193 16.18 15.27 5.59
N GLY A 194 16.52 14.38 6.53
CA GLY A 194 17.87 14.32 7.10
C GLY A 194 18.96 14.03 6.06
N ARG A 195 18.70 13.17 5.08
CA ARG A 195 19.65 12.95 3.95
C ARG A 195 19.77 14.19 3.08
N THR A 196 18.67 14.85 2.77
CA THR A 196 18.66 16.09 1.95
C THR A 196 19.43 17.21 2.64
N GLU A 197 19.21 17.40 3.93
CA GLU A 197 19.96 18.39 4.73
C GLU A 197 21.48 18.10 4.72
N ALA A 198 21.86 16.84 4.96
CA ALA A 198 23.26 16.42 4.93
C ALA A 198 23.90 16.65 3.54
N GLU A 199 23.16 16.42 2.48
CA GLU A 199 23.61 16.62 1.11
C GLU A 199 23.79 18.12 0.78
N VAL A 200 22.81 18.94 1.16
CA VAL A 200 22.90 20.42 1.02
C VAL A 200 24.08 20.96 1.82
N ALA A 201 24.29 20.47 3.05
CA ALA A 201 25.41 20.91 3.89
C ALA A 201 26.80 20.53 3.32
N LYS A 202 26.92 19.36 2.66
CA LYS A 202 28.16 18.98 1.96
C LYS A 202 28.44 19.92 0.79
N ARG A 203 27.42 20.29 0.02
CA ARG A 203 27.56 21.14 -1.17
C ARG A 203 27.81 22.60 -0.86
N GLY A 204 27.31 23.11 0.25
CA GLY A 204 27.60 24.47 0.71
C GLY A 204 29.08 24.67 1.09
N ARG A 205 29.86 23.58 1.20
CA ARG A 205 31.33 23.59 1.46
C ARG A 205 32.17 23.44 0.20
N GLU A 206 31.62 22.89 -0.86
CA GLU A 206 32.26 22.76 -2.15
C GLU A 206 31.74 23.91 -3.02
N GLU A 207 32.64 24.66 -3.67
CA GLU A 207 32.25 25.73 -4.60
C GLU A 207 31.33 25.18 -5.67
N ALA A 208 30.02 25.37 -5.50
CA ALA A 208 28.99 24.79 -6.33
C ALA A 208 28.99 25.44 -7.71
N GLY A 209 29.39 24.70 -8.71
CA GLY A 209 29.14 25.04 -10.11
C GLY A 209 27.64 25.00 -10.45
N PRO A 210 27.21 25.59 -11.58
CA PRO A 210 25.79 25.69 -11.97
C PRO A 210 25.08 24.35 -12.24
N ASP A 211 25.80 23.22 -12.26
CA ASP A 211 25.28 21.88 -12.59
C ASP A 211 24.94 21.04 -11.33
N LEU A 212 24.12 21.58 -10.45
CA LEU A 212 23.72 20.92 -9.20
C LEU A 212 22.78 19.71 -9.37
N PHE A 213 22.08 19.62 -10.45
CA PHE A 213 21.16 18.53 -10.80
C PHE A 213 21.22 18.16 -12.30
N PRO A 214 21.05 16.89 -12.67
CA PRO A 214 20.75 15.71 -11.88
C PRO A 214 21.96 15.17 -11.11
N LEU A 215 21.65 14.53 -9.95
CA LEU A 215 22.68 13.96 -9.07
C LEU A 215 23.33 12.74 -9.70
N SER A 216 24.68 12.62 -9.57
CA SER A 216 25.35 11.36 -9.86
C SER A 216 25.07 10.37 -8.73
N ARG A 217 24.58 9.20 -9.09
CA ARG A 217 24.23 8.11 -8.17
C ARG A 217 24.72 6.78 -8.76
N CYS A 218 24.84 5.78 -7.91
CA CYS A 218 25.10 4.42 -8.33
C CYS A 218 23.81 3.61 -8.25
N LEU A 219 23.38 3.01 -9.36
CA LEU A 219 22.28 2.07 -9.43
C LEU A 219 22.82 0.66 -9.42
N GLY A 220 22.24 -0.19 -8.60
CA GLY A 220 22.53 -1.61 -8.57
C GLY A 220 21.26 -2.42 -8.83
N PHE A 221 21.45 -3.51 -9.56
CA PHE A 221 20.47 -4.54 -9.78
C PHE A 221 21.05 -5.87 -9.30
N VAL A 222 20.23 -6.63 -8.61
CA VAL A 222 20.58 -7.99 -8.16
C VAL A 222 19.40 -8.87 -8.48
N ASP A 223 19.60 -9.93 -9.25
CA ASP A 223 18.56 -10.90 -9.62
C ASP A 223 18.96 -12.33 -9.27
N ILE A 224 17.98 -13.22 -9.06
CA ILE A 224 18.22 -14.63 -8.76
C ILE A 224 18.53 -15.37 -10.05
N VAL A 225 19.66 -16.07 -10.08
CA VAL A 225 20.09 -16.86 -11.23
C VAL A 225 19.11 -18.04 -11.44
N SER A 226 18.63 -18.20 -12.67
CA SER A 226 17.74 -19.28 -13.07
C SER A 226 16.42 -19.33 -12.30
N PHE A 227 15.90 -18.18 -11.84
CA PHE A 227 14.66 -18.10 -11.09
C PHE A 227 13.47 -18.76 -11.82
N THR A 228 13.23 -18.45 -13.09
CA THR A 228 12.14 -19.02 -13.87
C THR A 228 12.14 -20.56 -13.87
N GLN A 229 13.33 -21.16 -13.94
CA GLN A 229 13.47 -22.62 -13.90
C GLN A 229 13.19 -23.18 -12.50
N ARG A 230 13.65 -22.52 -11.45
CA ARG A 230 13.34 -22.89 -10.05
C ARG A 230 11.85 -22.78 -9.75
N ALA A 231 11.22 -21.66 -10.13
CA ALA A 231 9.80 -21.41 -9.92
C ALA A 231 8.89 -22.47 -10.56
N GLN A 232 9.30 -23.10 -11.69
CA GLN A 232 8.55 -24.18 -12.31
C GLN A 232 8.53 -25.47 -11.52
N THR A 233 9.52 -25.69 -10.64
CA THR A 233 9.67 -26.92 -9.86
C THR A 233 9.24 -26.78 -8.41
N MET A 234 9.02 -25.55 -7.92
CA MET A 234 8.64 -25.24 -6.54
C MET A 234 7.14 -25.19 -6.38
N GLY A 235 6.64 -25.56 -5.20
CA GLY A 235 5.27 -25.32 -4.80
C GLY A 235 5.01 -23.84 -4.53
N ARG A 236 3.75 -23.41 -4.59
CA ARG A 236 3.37 -22.01 -4.39
C ARG A 236 3.87 -21.42 -3.06
N MET A 237 3.72 -22.16 -1.95
CA MET A 237 4.19 -21.74 -0.62
C MET A 237 5.72 -21.62 -0.57
N GLU A 238 6.42 -22.61 -1.09
CA GLU A 238 7.89 -22.62 -1.13
C GLU A 238 8.44 -21.45 -1.94
N LEU A 239 7.83 -21.16 -3.08
CA LEU A 239 8.18 -20.02 -3.92
C LEU A 239 7.96 -18.69 -3.19
N SER A 240 6.81 -18.53 -2.52
CA SER A 240 6.50 -17.33 -1.74
C SER A 240 7.53 -17.11 -0.63
N THR A 241 7.82 -18.15 0.17
CA THR A 241 8.81 -18.08 1.25
C THR A 241 10.19 -17.69 0.73
N MET A 242 10.64 -18.31 -0.36
CA MET A 242 11.94 -17.98 -0.98
C MET A 242 12.02 -16.52 -1.44
N LEU A 243 10.95 -15.99 -2.04
CA LEU A 243 10.90 -14.59 -2.47
C LEU A 243 10.86 -13.63 -1.27
N ASP A 244 10.11 -13.94 -0.22
CA ASP A 244 10.04 -13.15 1.00
C ASP A 244 11.40 -13.10 1.72
N ASP A 245 12.11 -14.21 1.79
CA ASP A 245 13.45 -14.30 2.37
C ASP A 245 14.48 -13.52 1.52
N PHE A 246 14.39 -13.63 0.19
CA PHE A 246 15.22 -12.85 -0.73
C PHE A 246 14.98 -11.35 -0.57
N GLU A 247 13.73 -10.89 -0.59
CA GLU A 247 13.39 -9.46 -0.44
C GLU A 247 13.80 -8.93 0.93
N THR A 248 13.58 -9.70 2.00
CA THR A 248 13.94 -9.31 3.36
C THR A 248 15.46 -9.18 3.49
N THR A 249 16.22 -10.17 3.01
CA THR A 249 17.67 -10.14 3.02
C THR A 249 18.20 -8.97 2.20
N ALA A 250 17.69 -8.79 0.98
CA ALA A 250 18.09 -7.70 0.11
C ALA A 250 17.83 -6.33 0.74
N ARG A 251 16.64 -6.12 1.34
CA ARG A 251 16.29 -4.89 2.04
C ARG A 251 17.23 -4.61 3.22
N ASN A 252 17.49 -5.61 4.03
CA ASN A 252 18.35 -5.49 5.20
C ASN A 252 19.80 -5.15 4.80
N VAL A 253 20.34 -5.84 3.82
CA VAL A 253 21.69 -5.60 3.30
C VAL A 253 21.83 -4.19 2.73
N VAL A 254 20.88 -3.77 1.88
CA VAL A 254 20.89 -2.45 1.24
C VAL A 254 20.81 -1.34 2.29
N THR A 255 19.86 -1.43 3.23
CA THR A 255 19.62 -0.37 4.20
C THR A 255 20.70 -0.27 5.27
N SER A 256 21.26 -1.40 5.73
CA SER A 256 22.34 -1.41 6.72
C SER A 256 23.64 -0.78 6.21
N ARG A 257 23.82 -0.70 4.90
CA ARG A 257 24.98 -0.08 4.25
C ARG A 257 24.72 1.35 3.76
N GLY A 258 23.60 1.95 4.14
CA GLY A 258 23.27 3.34 3.81
C GLY A 258 22.76 3.55 2.38
N ALA A 259 22.52 2.46 1.64
CA ALA A 259 21.84 2.49 0.34
C ALA A 259 20.31 2.41 0.51
N ARG A 260 19.57 2.49 -0.57
CA ARG A 260 18.10 2.47 -0.58
C ARG A 260 17.56 1.55 -1.67
N VAL A 261 16.66 0.64 -1.31
CA VAL A 261 15.88 -0.11 -2.29
C VAL A 261 14.96 0.85 -3.02
N VAL A 262 15.00 0.83 -4.35
CA VAL A 262 14.11 1.58 -5.22
C VAL A 262 12.83 0.79 -5.45
N LYS A 263 12.98 -0.46 -5.90
CA LYS A 263 11.86 -1.38 -6.13
C LYS A 263 12.34 -2.84 -6.19
N THR A 264 11.41 -3.75 -5.98
CA THR A 264 11.52 -5.17 -6.31
C THR A 264 10.75 -5.47 -7.58
N ILE A 265 11.27 -6.32 -8.45
CA ILE A 265 10.67 -6.69 -9.73
C ILE A 265 10.75 -8.21 -9.85
N GLY A 266 9.77 -8.92 -9.30
CA GLY A 266 9.82 -10.38 -9.24
C GLY A 266 11.01 -10.87 -8.43
N ASP A 267 11.95 -11.51 -9.09
CA ASP A 267 13.19 -12.06 -8.53
C ASP A 267 14.39 -11.09 -8.53
N ALA A 268 14.15 -9.82 -8.83
CA ALA A 268 15.18 -8.80 -8.89
C ALA A 268 14.92 -7.65 -7.91
N VAL A 269 15.98 -7.11 -7.35
CA VAL A 269 15.99 -5.90 -6.51
C VAL A 269 16.81 -4.81 -7.19
N MET A 270 16.20 -3.65 -7.37
CA MET A 270 16.87 -2.43 -7.78
C MET A 270 17.13 -1.55 -6.56
N TYR A 271 18.37 -1.11 -6.40
CA TYR A 271 18.74 -0.19 -5.33
C TYR A 271 19.58 0.99 -5.82
N ILE A 272 19.67 2.04 -5.03
CA ILE A 272 20.44 3.25 -5.29
C ILE A 272 21.36 3.53 -4.11
N ALA A 273 22.61 3.89 -4.41
CA ALA A 273 23.61 4.34 -3.45
C ALA A 273 24.20 5.69 -3.88
N ASP A 274 24.74 6.43 -2.92
CA ASP A 274 25.29 7.76 -3.16
C ASP A 274 26.62 7.69 -3.92
N ASP A 275 27.38 6.61 -3.74
CA ASP A 275 28.68 6.40 -4.35
C ASP A 275 28.91 4.92 -4.74
N LEU A 276 29.94 4.68 -5.55
CA LEU A 276 30.27 3.37 -6.07
C LEU A 276 30.78 2.41 -4.99
N SER A 277 31.49 2.92 -3.98
CA SER A 277 32.01 2.11 -2.88
C SER A 277 30.86 1.49 -2.09
N THR A 278 29.90 2.32 -1.67
CA THR A 278 28.69 1.88 -0.99
C THR A 278 27.91 0.86 -1.84
N ALA A 279 27.79 1.10 -3.14
CA ALA A 279 27.07 0.19 -4.03
C ALA A 279 27.79 -1.17 -4.16
N ALA A 280 29.11 -1.17 -4.23
CA ALA A 280 29.94 -2.40 -4.30
C ALA A 280 29.87 -3.19 -2.97
N ASP A 281 29.89 -2.51 -1.84
CA ASP A 281 29.75 -3.14 -0.52
C ASP A 281 28.37 -3.82 -0.38
N VAL A 282 27.30 -3.20 -0.90
CA VAL A 282 25.96 -3.80 -0.95
C VAL A 282 25.98 -5.09 -1.77
N VAL A 283 26.54 -5.08 -3.00
CA VAL A 283 26.58 -6.28 -3.85
C VAL A 283 27.37 -7.41 -3.17
N THR A 284 28.55 -7.08 -2.64
CA THR A 284 29.42 -8.08 -2.01
C THR A 284 28.72 -8.77 -0.83
N ALA A 285 28.06 -7.98 0.00
CA ALA A 285 27.35 -8.51 1.14
C ALA A 285 26.07 -9.27 0.73
N MET A 286 25.37 -8.79 -0.27
CA MET A 286 24.16 -9.46 -0.77
C MET A 286 24.49 -10.85 -1.32
N VAL A 287 25.56 -10.96 -2.11
CA VAL A 287 26.05 -12.26 -2.59
C VAL A 287 26.39 -13.17 -1.41
N ALA A 288 27.12 -12.66 -0.42
CA ALA A 288 27.55 -13.46 0.73
C ALA A 288 26.35 -13.94 1.58
N GLU A 289 25.40 -13.05 1.90
CA GLU A 289 24.26 -13.39 2.75
C GLU A 289 23.26 -14.31 2.05
N LEU A 290 22.97 -14.10 0.77
CA LEU A 290 22.06 -14.96 0.00
C LEU A 290 22.65 -16.35 -0.26
N GLN A 291 23.96 -16.48 -0.45
CA GLN A 291 24.62 -17.79 -0.57
C GLN A 291 24.72 -18.54 0.75
N ALA A 292 24.78 -17.82 1.87
CA ALA A 292 24.80 -18.41 3.21
C ALA A 292 23.39 -18.75 3.73
N GLY A 293 22.35 -18.24 3.10
CA GLY A 293 20.95 -18.49 3.45
C GLY A 293 20.49 -19.94 3.16
N PRO A 294 19.30 -20.32 3.64
CA PRO A 294 18.80 -21.69 3.52
C PRO A 294 18.67 -22.16 2.06
N ASP A 295 18.32 -21.27 1.15
CA ASP A 295 18.11 -21.58 -0.27
C ASP A 295 19.40 -21.52 -1.11
N MET A 296 20.52 -21.09 -0.53
CA MET A 296 21.81 -20.92 -1.20
C MET A 296 21.66 -20.22 -2.56
N LEU A 297 21.02 -19.06 -2.57
CA LEU A 297 20.66 -18.36 -3.79
C LEU A 297 21.91 -17.83 -4.50
N LEU A 298 22.08 -18.23 -5.75
CA LEU A 298 23.05 -17.60 -6.65
C LEU A 298 22.38 -16.37 -7.28
N VAL A 299 23.09 -15.24 -7.24
CA VAL A 299 22.57 -13.98 -7.78
C VAL A 299 23.53 -13.40 -8.82
N ARG A 300 22.98 -12.70 -9.80
CA ARG A 300 23.72 -11.80 -10.69
C ARG A 300 23.56 -10.38 -10.17
N ALA A 301 24.60 -9.59 -10.29
CA ALA A 301 24.57 -8.19 -9.93
C ALA A 301 25.18 -7.33 -11.02
N SER A 302 24.58 -6.17 -11.24
CA SER A 302 25.13 -5.12 -12.10
C SER A 302 25.15 -3.79 -11.35
N LEU A 303 26.18 -2.98 -11.60
CA LEU A 303 26.36 -1.64 -11.03
C LEU A 303 26.62 -0.64 -12.13
N VAL A 304 25.92 0.47 -12.11
CA VAL A 304 26.16 1.57 -13.04
C VAL A 304 26.10 2.90 -12.29
N GLN A 305 27.14 3.72 -12.45
CA GLN A 305 27.19 5.06 -11.92
C GLN A 305 26.88 6.09 -13.00
N GLY A 306 26.03 7.06 -12.69
CA GLY A 306 25.69 8.12 -13.61
C GLY A 306 24.63 9.09 -13.07
N ARG A 307 24.26 10.05 -13.93
CA ARG A 307 23.26 11.04 -13.58
C ARG A 307 21.86 10.40 -13.60
N VAL A 308 21.11 10.58 -12.53
CA VAL A 308 19.76 10.05 -12.37
C VAL A 308 18.76 11.16 -12.04
N VAL A 309 17.53 10.97 -12.51
CA VAL A 309 16.38 11.82 -12.18
C VAL A 309 15.38 10.96 -11.42
N SER A 310 14.96 11.39 -10.25
CA SER A 310 13.87 10.76 -9.51
C SER A 310 12.55 11.36 -9.94
N ARG A 311 11.59 10.52 -10.33
CA ARG A 311 10.22 10.92 -10.66
C ARG A 311 9.24 9.87 -10.16
N SER A 312 8.19 10.31 -9.48
CA SER A 312 7.12 9.44 -8.95
C SER A 312 7.66 8.26 -8.09
N GLY A 313 8.73 8.50 -7.32
CA GLY A 313 9.36 7.47 -6.47
C GLY A 313 10.29 6.51 -7.21
N ASP A 314 10.32 6.52 -8.55
CA ASP A 314 11.25 5.74 -9.37
C ASP A 314 12.48 6.56 -9.78
N VAL A 315 13.47 5.89 -10.33
CA VAL A 315 14.74 6.48 -10.75
C VAL A 315 14.94 6.25 -12.24
N PHE A 316 15.14 7.33 -12.98
CA PHE A 316 15.31 7.34 -14.43
C PHE A 316 16.69 7.91 -14.81
N GLY A 317 17.22 7.43 -15.91
CA GLY A 317 18.46 7.95 -16.49
C GLY A 317 19.22 6.89 -17.29
N PRO A 318 20.29 7.31 -18.01
CA PRO A 318 21.12 6.37 -18.76
C PRO A 318 21.62 5.16 -17.97
N PRO A 319 21.97 5.29 -16.64
CA PRO A 319 22.35 4.16 -15.83
C PRO A 319 21.26 3.07 -15.70
N GLY A 320 19.99 3.47 -15.61
CA GLY A 320 18.88 2.52 -15.48
C GLY A 320 18.74 1.58 -16.67
N ASN A 321 19.01 2.08 -17.87
CA ASN A 321 18.92 1.30 -19.11
C ASN A 321 20.14 0.40 -19.36
N LEU A 322 21.26 0.65 -18.69
CA LEU A 322 22.51 -0.11 -18.86
C LEU A 322 22.67 -1.21 -17.80
N ALA A 323 21.96 -1.11 -16.69
CA ALA A 323 22.09 -2.01 -15.55
C ALA A 323 21.01 -3.13 -15.53
N SER A 324 19.93 -2.99 -16.32
CA SER A 324 18.81 -3.96 -16.43
C SER A 324 19.08 -5.13 -17.37
#